data_1d09239a5e728fda252cb305cb630fa8
#
_entry.id   1d09239a5e728fda252cb305cb630fa8
#
_cell.length_a   1.000
_cell.length_b   1.000
_cell.length_c   1.000
_cell.angle_alpha   90.00
_cell.angle_beta   90.00
_cell.angle_gamma   90.00
#
_symmetry.space_group_name_H-M   'P 1'
#
loop_
_entity.id
_entity.type
_entity.pdbx_description
1 polymer ?
#
loop_
_entity_poly.entity_id
_entity_poly.type
_entity_poly.pdbx_seq_one_letter_code
_entity_poly.pdbx_strand_id
1 'polypeptide(L)'
;MKVAILLHWNEGEDSGVFKKIVSQVRIWKILGIQTSLHIISRNSNFSAWQSYLSDVPLIFHKYHFLTRFKVWREAVDVILTAKPDLVYHRYDLYMPSIKALVKQVPLILEINTNDLKEYCLHLGLRCWYNRFTRRFLLSKAAGLVFVTYELSQLPHFAIFRKPFVVISNGILLQDYPQLPPPNNRFPRLVFIGTGNQPWHGVDKIIKLAQYFPSWTFELIGPSRSEFKGCPSNVRFWGPLTRSEYEPLLAQCDIALGTLALHRTAMQEACPLKVREYLAYGLPVIIGCKDTDFTESAPFILRLPNSEDNIETSLSAIESFVSKWKGKRVPREAIAHLDLEVKESQRVKFFEDVLRRFNK
;
A
#
# COMPACT_ATOMS: atom_id res chain seq x y z
N MET A 1 18.06 -6.72 -18.02
CA MET A 1 17.48 -5.35 -17.89
C MET A 1 17.97 -4.73 -16.60
N LYS A 2 18.37 -3.46 -16.64
CA LYS A 2 18.88 -2.70 -15.49
C LYS A 2 17.85 -1.63 -15.10
N VAL A 3 17.32 -1.70 -13.89
CA VAL A 3 16.25 -0.82 -13.41
C VAL A 3 16.74 -0.01 -12.21
N ALA A 4 16.60 1.30 -12.26
CA ALA A 4 16.80 2.15 -11.10
C ALA A 4 15.45 2.47 -10.45
N ILE A 5 15.28 2.15 -9.17
CA ILE A 5 14.12 2.56 -8.38
C ILE A 5 14.43 3.91 -7.75
N LEU A 6 13.57 4.90 -8.00
CA LEU A 6 13.65 6.21 -7.37
C LEU A 6 12.51 6.37 -6.37
N LEU A 7 12.85 6.46 -5.10
CA LEU A 7 11.92 6.50 -3.99
C LEU A 7 12.15 7.74 -3.12
N HIS A 8 11.12 8.55 -2.90
CA HIS A 8 11.10 9.55 -1.85
C HIS A 8 10.32 9.00 -0.67
N TRP A 9 11.01 8.72 0.45
CA TRP A 9 10.39 8.05 1.59
C TRP A 9 11.02 8.48 2.91
N ASN A 10 10.18 8.84 3.89
CA ASN A 10 10.63 9.36 5.18
C ASN A 10 10.21 8.49 6.37
N GLU A 11 9.49 7.39 6.16
CA GLU A 11 9.07 6.49 7.22
C GLU A 11 10.09 5.36 7.41
N GLY A 12 10.01 4.69 8.56
CA GLY A 12 10.91 3.60 8.95
C GLY A 12 10.59 2.24 8.32
N GLU A 13 11.27 1.23 8.81
CA GLU A 13 11.20 -0.17 8.37
C GLU A 13 9.84 -0.85 8.63
N ASP A 14 9.08 -0.36 9.60
CA ASP A 14 7.76 -0.89 9.94
C ASP A 14 6.67 -0.50 8.92
N SER A 15 6.98 0.44 8.04
CA SER A 15 6.01 0.89 7.04
C SER A 15 5.71 -0.20 6.00
N GLY A 16 4.43 -0.32 5.63
CA GLY A 16 4.02 -1.25 4.57
C GLY A 16 4.70 -0.98 3.23
N VAL A 17 5.08 0.28 2.96
CA VAL A 17 5.83 0.64 1.74
C VAL A 17 7.26 0.10 1.78
N PHE A 18 7.93 0.17 2.93
CA PHE A 18 9.25 -0.44 3.09
C PHE A 18 9.20 -1.94 2.77
N LYS A 19 8.31 -2.66 3.45
CA LYS A 19 8.11 -4.11 3.25
C LYS A 19 7.82 -4.45 1.78
N LYS A 20 6.96 -3.67 1.13
CA LYS A 20 6.64 -3.82 -0.29
C LYS A 20 7.88 -3.68 -1.18
N ILE A 21 8.64 -2.60 -1.03
CA ILE A 21 9.82 -2.33 -1.88
C ILE A 21 10.90 -3.38 -1.69
N VAL A 22 11.17 -3.79 -0.45
CA VAL A 22 12.14 -4.86 -0.15
C VAL A 22 11.74 -6.16 -0.86
N SER A 23 10.49 -6.58 -0.70
CA SER A 23 9.99 -7.80 -1.34
C SER A 23 10.00 -7.69 -2.87
N GLN A 24 9.62 -6.54 -3.43
CA GLN A 24 9.65 -6.26 -4.86
C GLN A 24 11.07 -6.40 -5.44
N VAL A 25 12.05 -5.79 -4.80
CA VAL A 25 13.47 -5.87 -5.23
C VAL A 25 13.99 -7.30 -5.17
N ARG A 26 13.62 -8.07 -4.15
CA ARG A 26 13.98 -9.50 -4.05
C ARG A 26 13.43 -10.30 -5.22
N ILE A 27 12.15 -10.12 -5.56
CA ILE A 27 11.53 -10.82 -6.70
C ILE A 27 12.16 -10.37 -8.02
N TRP A 28 12.44 -9.08 -8.22
CA TRP A 28 13.11 -8.61 -9.42
C TRP A 28 14.49 -9.23 -9.60
N LYS A 29 15.23 -9.44 -8.52
CA LYS A 29 16.51 -10.17 -8.58
C LYS A 29 16.33 -11.62 -9.05
N ILE A 30 15.31 -12.33 -8.52
CA ILE A 30 14.97 -13.70 -8.95
C ILE A 30 14.60 -13.71 -10.44
N LEU A 31 13.89 -12.70 -10.92
CA LEU A 31 13.52 -12.53 -12.33
C LEU A 31 14.68 -12.02 -13.22
N GLY A 32 15.91 -11.94 -12.69
CA GLY A 32 17.10 -11.54 -13.45
C GLY A 32 17.21 -10.03 -13.73
N ILE A 33 16.48 -9.18 -12.99
CA ILE A 33 16.56 -7.74 -13.10
C ILE A 33 17.71 -7.20 -12.24
N GLN A 34 18.65 -6.48 -12.86
CA GLN A 34 19.67 -5.75 -12.12
C GLN A 34 19.05 -4.46 -11.55
N THR A 35 18.91 -4.39 -10.25
CA THR A 35 18.21 -3.29 -9.58
C THR A 35 19.18 -2.42 -8.80
N SER A 36 19.04 -1.09 -8.88
CA SER A 36 19.60 -0.14 -7.92
C SER A 36 18.46 0.63 -7.24
N LEU A 37 18.58 0.89 -5.93
CA LEU A 37 17.56 1.60 -5.16
C LEU A 37 18.12 2.94 -4.67
N HIS A 38 17.52 4.02 -5.15
CA HIS A 38 17.86 5.40 -4.79
C HIS A 38 16.77 5.95 -3.86
N ILE A 39 17.12 6.18 -2.60
CA ILE A 39 16.17 6.65 -1.58
C ILE A 39 16.51 8.10 -1.22
N ILE A 40 15.57 8.98 -1.45
CA ILE A 40 15.64 10.39 -1.04
C ILE A 40 14.84 10.52 0.25
N SER A 41 15.50 10.93 1.34
CA SER A 41 14.87 10.97 2.67
C SER A 41 15.41 12.08 3.55
N ARG A 42 14.59 12.51 4.51
CA ARG A 42 15.01 13.36 5.65
C ARG A 42 15.65 12.53 6.76
N ASN A 43 15.29 11.25 6.86
CA ASN A 43 15.80 10.35 7.88
C ASN A 43 17.24 9.93 7.57
N SER A 44 17.99 9.65 8.62
CA SER A 44 19.37 9.18 8.53
C SER A 44 19.53 7.70 8.92
N ASN A 45 18.50 7.05 9.42
CA ASN A 45 18.58 5.65 9.80
C ASN A 45 18.17 4.77 8.63
N PHE A 46 19.17 4.21 7.96
CA PHE A 46 19.01 3.35 6.78
C PHE A 46 19.51 1.93 7.03
N SER A 47 19.85 1.59 8.30
CA SER A 47 20.41 0.28 8.65
C SER A 47 19.50 -0.88 8.26
N ALA A 48 18.19 -0.71 8.41
CA ALA A 48 17.22 -1.72 8.03
C ALA A 48 17.23 -1.98 6.52
N TRP A 49 17.26 -0.94 5.68
CA TRP A 49 17.36 -1.13 4.23
C TRP A 49 18.62 -1.92 3.86
N GLN A 50 19.75 -1.63 4.48
CA GLN A 50 21.03 -2.32 4.25
C GLN A 50 20.96 -3.78 4.69
N SER A 51 20.36 -4.08 5.83
CA SER A 51 20.24 -5.45 6.34
C SER A 51 19.34 -6.33 5.44
N TYR A 52 18.26 -5.79 4.91
CA TYR A 52 17.32 -6.53 4.05
C TYR A 52 17.75 -6.62 2.58
N LEU A 53 18.60 -5.70 2.10
CA LEU A 53 19.02 -5.58 0.70
C LEU A 53 20.54 -5.44 0.57
N SER A 54 21.30 -6.24 1.32
CA SER A 54 22.77 -6.15 1.40
C SER A 54 23.49 -6.34 0.04
N ASP A 55 22.85 -7.02 -0.89
CA ASP A 55 23.38 -7.37 -2.20
C ASP A 55 22.79 -6.52 -3.35
N VAL A 56 22.02 -5.48 -3.00
CA VAL A 56 21.47 -4.52 -3.95
C VAL A 56 22.17 -3.16 -3.78
N PRO A 57 22.62 -2.50 -4.85
CA PRO A 57 23.15 -1.15 -4.75
C PRO A 57 22.11 -0.20 -4.14
N LEU A 58 22.33 0.20 -2.87
CA LEU A 58 21.51 1.14 -2.13
C LEU A 58 22.23 2.48 -2.07
N ILE A 59 21.60 3.52 -2.59
CA ILE A 59 22.12 4.87 -2.58
C ILE A 59 21.15 5.77 -1.83
N PHE A 60 21.61 6.33 -0.73
CA PHE A 60 20.84 7.21 0.12
C PHE A 60 21.18 8.67 -0.14
N HIS A 61 20.15 9.47 -0.36
CA HIS A 61 20.25 10.90 -0.62
C HIS A 61 19.53 11.63 0.51
N LYS A 62 20.30 12.01 1.56
CA LYS A 62 19.75 12.74 2.71
C LYS A 62 19.57 14.21 2.36
N TYR A 63 18.39 14.76 2.66
CA TYR A 63 18.12 16.17 2.47
C TYR A 63 17.56 16.85 3.72
N HIS A 64 17.79 18.17 3.80
CA HIS A 64 17.09 19.10 4.67
C HIS A 64 16.20 20.00 3.82
N PHE A 65 15.29 20.73 4.43
CA PHE A 65 14.32 21.54 3.71
C PHE A 65 14.93 22.39 2.60
N LEU A 66 16.04 23.10 2.87
CA LEU A 66 16.72 23.99 1.93
C LEU A 66 17.54 23.23 0.86
N THR A 67 17.94 22.00 1.11
CA THR A 67 18.80 21.23 0.18
C THR A 67 18.00 20.28 -0.70
N ARG A 68 16.67 20.22 -0.56
CA ARG A 68 15.83 19.23 -1.27
C ARG A 68 16.06 19.24 -2.78
N PHE A 69 16.05 20.39 -3.42
CA PHE A 69 16.23 20.49 -4.88
C PHE A 69 17.64 20.07 -5.33
N LYS A 70 18.68 20.43 -4.55
CA LYS A 70 20.05 20.03 -4.81
C LYS A 70 20.22 18.52 -4.72
N VAL A 71 19.74 17.92 -3.63
CA VAL A 71 19.82 16.47 -3.40
C VAL A 71 19.06 15.67 -4.47
N TRP A 72 17.89 16.15 -4.91
CA TRP A 72 17.17 15.53 -6.02
C TRP A 72 17.96 15.60 -7.34
N ARG A 73 18.71 16.68 -7.58
CA ARG A 73 19.59 16.79 -8.76
C ARG A 73 20.72 15.78 -8.67
N GLU A 74 21.41 15.72 -7.54
CA GLU A 74 22.49 14.75 -7.28
C GLU A 74 22.00 13.31 -7.47
N ALA A 75 20.81 12.96 -6.95
CA ALA A 75 20.21 11.64 -7.15
C ALA A 75 19.98 11.32 -8.65
N VAL A 76 19.46 12.27 -9.39
CA VAL A 76 19.27 12.12 -10.86
C VAL A 76 20.61 11.94 -11.57
N ASP A 77 21.63 12.72 -11.23
CA ASP A 77 22.97 12.64 -11.84
C ASP A 77 23.61 11.26 -11.58
N VAL A 78 23.48 10.73 -10.35
CA VAL A 78 23.95 9.39 -9.98
C VAL A 78 23.22 8.32 -10.79
N ILE A 79 21.89 8.41 -10.93
CA ILE A 79 21.09 7.49 -11.74
C ILE A 79 21.55 7.51 -13.19
N LEU A 80 21.71 8.69 -13.78
CA LEU A 80 22.14 8.83 -15.18
C LEU A 80 23.55 8.28 -15.43
N THR A 81 24.47 8.49 -14.48
CA THR A 81 25.83 7.92 -14.54
C THR A 81 25.81 6.40 -14.54
N ALA A 82 24.87 5.78 -13.84
CA ALA A 82 24.70 4.34 -13.77
C ALA A 82 24.11 3.74 -15.07
N LYS A 83 23.58 4.57 -15.98
CA LYS A 83 22.98 4.16 -17.28
C LYS A 83 21.98 3.01 -17.14
N PRO A 84 20.88 3.16 -16.37
CA PRO A 84 19.83 2.14 -16.32
C PRO A 84 19.04 2.11 -17.64
N ASP A 85 18.44 0.96 -17.96
CA ASP A 85 17.54 0.82 -19.10
C ASP A 85 16.23 1.57 -18.88
N LEU A 86 15.76 1.63 -17.61
CA LEU A 86 14.58 2.40 -17.20
C LEU A 86 14.67 2.83 -15.73
N VAL A 87 13.88 3.87 -15.40
CA VAL A 87 13.67 4.30 -14.01
C VAL A 87 12.22 4.02 -13.59
N TYR A 88 12.06 3.32 -12.47
CA TYR A 88 10.78 3.08 -11.82
C TYR A 88 10.64 4.02 -10.62
N HIS A 89 9.67 4.91 -10.67
CA HIS A 89 9.49 5.94 -9.65
C HIS A 89 8.12 5.82 -8.98
N ARG A 90 8.11 5.63 -7.66
CA ARG A 90 6.89 5.79 -6.88
C ARG A 90 6.46 7.26 -6.95
N TYR A 91 5.30 7.50 -7.58
CA TYR A 91 4.81 8.85 -7.85
C TYR A 91 4.77 9.72 -6.60
N ASP A 92 5.39 10.89 -6.69
CA ASP A 92 5.42 11.94 -5.66
C ASP A 92 5.41 13.33 -6.36
N LEU A 93 5.57 14.38 -5.59
CA LEU A 93 5.64 15.75 -6.08
C LEU A 93 6.73 15.90 -7.15
N TYR A 94 6.40 16.64 -8.20
CA TYR A 94 7.35 16.93 -9.27
C TYR A 94 8.62 17.63 -8.75
N MET A 95 9.76 17.18 -9.23
CA MET A 95 11.07 17.81 -9.00
C MET A 95 11.69 18.21 -10.34
N PRO A 96 12.18 19.46 -10.49
CA PRO A 96 12.71 19.96 -11.76
C PRO A 96 13.83 19.12 -12.37
N SER A 97 14.67 18.48 -11.53
CA SER A 97 15.74 17.59 -11.98
C SER A 97 15.24 16.36 -12.76
N ILE A 98 14.01 15.91 -12.55
CA ILE A 98 13.42 14.80 -13.31
C ILE A 98 13.33 15.13 -14.81
N LYS A 99 13.30 16.42 -15.17
CA LYS A 99 13.34 16.85 -16.58
C LYS A 99 14.61 16.37 -17.32
N ALA A 100 15.74 16.31 -16.65
CA ALA A 100 16.98 15.77 -17.22
C ALA A 100 16.91 14.24 -17.37
N LEU A 101 16.32 13.56 -16.39
CA LEU A 101 16.15 12.11 -16.38
C LEU A 101 15.31 11.62 -17.57
N VAL A 102 14.12 12.18 -17.74
CA VAL A 102 13.14 11.72 -18.78
C VAL A 102 13.58 12.03 -20.22
N LYS A 103 14.63 12.81 -20.41
CA LYS A 103 15.24 13.05 -21.73
C LYS A 103 16.16 11.90 -22.16
N GLN A 104 16.67 11.12 -21.24
CA GLN A 104 17.72 10.13 -21.48
C GLN A 104 17.25 8.70 -21.18
N VAL A 105 16.33 8.53 -20.22
CA VAL A 105 15.89 7.21 -19.73
C VAL A 105 14.36 7.19 -19.61
N PRO A 106 13.67 6.13 -20.07
CA PRO A 106 12.24 5.99 -19.88
C PRO A 106 11.89 5.94 -18.39
N LEU A 107 10.92 6.77 -17.98
CA LEU A 107 10.42 6.86 -16.63
C LEU A 107 9.04 6.22 -16.52
N ILE A 108 8.91 5.19 -15.69
CA ILE A 108 7.63 4.58 -15.34
C ILE A 108 7.22 5.07 -13.95
N LEU A 109 5.98 5.54 -13.82
CA LEU A 109 5.43 6.03 -12.55
C LEU A 109 4.48 5.00 -11.94
N GLU A 110 4.66 4.71 -10.67
CA GLU A 110 3.70 3.93 -9.89
C GLU A 110 2.71 4.84 -9.17
N ILE A 111 1.43 4.78 -9.56
CA ILE A 111 0.36 5.60 -9.03
C ILE A 111 -0.39 4.82 -7.95
N ASN A 112 -0.22 5.22 -6.70
CA ASN A 112 -0.76 4.53 -5.54
C ASN A 112 -2.03 5.17 -4.97
N THR A 113 -2.28 6.45 -5.31
CA THR A 113 -3.37 7.24 -4.71
C THR A 113 -3.91 8.27 -5.70
N ASN A 114 -5.07 8.83 -5.38
CA ASN A 114 -5.58 10.03 -6.04
C ASN A 114 -4.83 11.26 -5.50
N ASP A 115 -3.76 11.64 -6.18
CA ASP A 115 -2.86 12.71 -5.76
C ASP A 115 -3.55 14.07 -5.55
N LEU A 116 -4.54 14.39 -6.39
CA LEU A 116 -5.30 15.65 -6.26
C LEU A 116 -6.15 15.69 -4.99
N LYS A 117 -6.61 14.54 -4.49
CA LYS A 117 -7.36 14.45 -3.24
C LYS A 117 -6.43 14.38 -2.04
N GLU A 118 -5.44 13.49 -2.09
CA GLU A 118 -4.52 13.26 -0.98
C GLU A 118 -3.71 14.51 -0.60
N TYR A 119 -3.08 15.18 -1.57
CA TYR A 119 -2.30 16.38 -1.27
C TYR A 119 -3.15 17.58 -0.86
N CYS A 120 -4.46 17.55 -1.14
CA CYS A 120 -5.40 18.63 -0.79
C CYS A 120 -6.24 18.34 0.46
N LEU A 121 -6.06 17.19 1.13
CA LEU A 121 -6.69 16.91 2.43
C LEU A 121 -6.39 18.00 3.47
N HIS A 122 -5.19 18.55 3.40
CA HIS A 122 -4.78 19.72 4.19
C HIS A 122 -4.45 20.84 3.21
N LEU A 123 -5.41 21.74 2.95
CA LEU A 123 -5.25 22.90 2.06
C LEU A 123 -3.94 23.64 2.38
N GLY A 124 -2.91 23.47 1.57
CA GLY A 124 -1.58 24.00 1.79
C GLY A 124 -0.75 24.12 0.51
N LEU A 125 0.45 24.65 0.64
CA LEU A 125 1.39 24.84 -0.49
C LEU A 125 1.63 23.57 -1.32
N ARG A 126 1.58 22.39 -0.70
CA ARG A 126 1.77 21.10 -1.41
C ARG A 126 0.63 20.82 -2.40
N CYS A 127 -0.62 21.14 -2.05
CA CYS A 127 -1.78 20.99 -2.92
C CYS A 127 -1.61 21.87 -4.18
N TRP A 128 -1.33 23.15 -4.01
CA TRP A 128 -1.13 24.09 -5.10
C TRP A 128 0.07 23.69 -5.97
N TYR A 129 1.20 23.35 -5.34
CA TYR A 129 2.38 22.91 -6.06
C TYR A 129 2.08 21.68 -6.93
N ASN A 130 1.45 20.65 -6.36
CA ASN A 130 1.06 19.46 -7.12
C ASN A 130 0.13 19.82 -8.28
N ARG A 131 -0.92 20.59 -8.02
CA ARG A 131 -1.91 20.98 -9.03
C ARG A 131 -1.29 21.64 -10.26
N PHE A 132 -0.28 22.48 -10.08
CA PHE A 132 0.38 23.18 -11.18
C PHE A 132 1.50 22.37 -11.84
N THR A 133 2.19 21.52 -11.09
CA THR A 133 3.43 20.87 -11.57
C THR A 133 3.25 19.42 -11.99
N ARG A 134 2.22 18.70 -11.50
CA ARG A 134 1.99 17.28 -11.81
C ARG A 134 1.99 16.97 -13.31
N ARG A 135 1.46 17.87 -14.12
CA ARG A 135 1.42 17.73 -15.58
C ARG A 135 2.80 17.55 -16.21
N PHE A 136 3.85 18.20 -15.66
CA PHE A 136 5.21 18.09 -16.19
C PHE A 136 5.79 16.69 -15.96
N LEU A 137 5.43 16.02 -14.89
CA LEU A 137 5.84 14.65 -14.60
C LEU A 137 5.03 13.63 -15.42
N LEU A 138 3.71 13.69 -15.33
CA LEU A 138 2.81 12.75 -16.00
C LEU A 138 2.90 12.80 -17.53
N SER A 139 3.04 13.99 -18.12
CA SER A 139 3.19 14.13 -19.59
C SER A 139 4.49 13.53 -20.13
N LYS A 140 5.53 13.42 -19.30
CA LYS A 140 6.85 12.90 -19.71
C LYS A 140 7.07 11.43 -19.30
N ALA A 141 6.19 10.85 -18.49
CA ALA A 141 6.26 9.43 -18.17
C ALA A 141 6.17 8.57 -19.46
N ALA A 142 6.99 7.54 -19.53
CA ALA A 142 6.96 6.54 -20.60
C ALA A 142 5.83 5.51 -20.39
N GLY A 143 5.43 5.29 -19.11
CA GLY A 143 4.34 4.40 -18.74
C GLY A 143 3.85 4.68 -17.32
N LEU A 144 2.64 4.19 -17.01
CA LEU A 144 2.01 4.31 -15.70
C LEU A 144 1.63 2.93 -15.18
N VAL A 145 1.91 2.67 -13.90
CA VAL A 145 1.45 1.49 -13.18
C VAL A 145 0.48 1.95 -12.12
N PHE A 146 -0.78 1.59 -12.25
CA PHE A 146 -1.81 1.92 -11.25
C PHE A 146 -2.04 0.74 -10.31
N VAL A 147 -2.30 1.02 -9.04
CA VAL A 147 -2.60 -0.03 -8.06
C VAL A 147 -4.07 -0.43 -8.04
N THR A 148 -4.96 0.35 -8.69
CA THR A 148 -6.39 0.04 -8.84
C THR A 148 -6.90 0.42 -10.23
N TYR A 149 -7.97 -0.24 -10.66
CA TYR A 149 -8.65 0.13 -11.93
C TYR A 149 -9.27 1.52 -11.83
N GLU A 150 -9.89 1.86 -10.70
CA GLU A 150 -10.49 3.18 -10.49
C GLU A 150 -9.47 4.30 -10.72
N LEU A 151 -8.25 4.19 -10.16
CA LEU A 151 -7.20 5.18 -10.37
C LEU A 151 -6.85 5.35 -11.85
N SER A 152 -6.80 4.25 -12.62
CA SER A 152 -6.47 4.31 -14.04
C SER A 152 -7.55 5.02 -14.89
N GLN A 153 -8.79 5.04 -14.41
CA GLN A 153 -9.93 5.66 -15.09
C GLN A 153 -10.18 7.11 -14.67
N LEU A 154 -9.47 7.63 -13.65
CA LEU A 154 -9.64 9.01 -13.24
C LEU A 154 -9.27 9.98 -14.38
N PRO A 155 -10.16 10.92 -14.76
CA PRO A 155 -9.96 11.80 -15.93
C PRO A 155 -8.62 12.55 -15.90
N HIS A 156 -8.18 12.93 -14.72
CA HIS A 156 -6.95 13.69 -14.53
C HIS A 156 -5.65 12.86 -14.68
N PHE A 157 -5.75 11.52 -14.81
CA PHE A 157 -4.68 10.64 -15.28
C PHE A 157 -4.89 10.21 -16.73
N ALA A 158 -6.13 9.84 -17.09
CA ALA A 158 -6.48 9.35 -18.42
C ALA A 158 -6.18 10.38 -19.55
N ILE A 159 -6.29 11.68 -19.24
CA ILE A 159 -5.99 12.76 -20.19
C ILE A 159 -4.56 12.69 -20.79
N PHE A 160 -3.61 12.10 -20.07
CA PHE A 160 -2.22 11.98 -20.54
C PHE A 160 -2.03 10.88 -21.59
N ARG A 161 -3.00 9.99 -21.80
CA ARG A 161 -3.00 8.91 -22.81
C ARG A 161 -1.69 8.09 -22.82
N LYS A 162 -1.17 7.77 -21.63
CA LYS A 162 0.06 6.99 -21.49
C LYS A 162 -0.21 5.49 -21.56
N PRO A 163 0.72 4.67 -22.07
CA PRO A 163 0.68 3.24 -21.83
C PRO A 163 0.54 2.98 -20.34
N PHE A 164 -0.35 2.08 -19.95
CA PHE A 164 -0.53 1.76 -18.54
C PHE A 164 -0.86 0.29 -18.31
N VAL A 165 -0.65 -0.14 -17.09
CA VAL A 165 -1.10 -1.42 -16.56
C VAL A 165 -1.66 -1.22 -15.16
N VAL A 166 -2.61 -2.05 -14.75
CA VAL A 166 -3.12 -2.10 -13.38
C VAL A 166 -2.51 -3.30 -12.69
N ILE A 167 -1.73 -3.07 -11.66
CA ILE A 167 -1.10 -4.10 -10.84
C ILE A 167 -1.33 -3.74 -9.38
N SER A 168 -2.26 -4.45 -8.76
CA SER A 168 -2.58 -4.30 -7.34
C SER A 168 -1.41 -4.68 -6.44
N ASN A 169 -1.46 -4.27 -5.18
CA ASN A 169 -0.46 -4.68 -4.21
C ASN A 169 -0.50 -6.21 -4.00
N GLY A 170 0.62 -6.86 -4.26
CA GLY A 170 0.86 -8.25 -3.89
C GLY A 170 1.50 -8.39 -2.51
N ILE A 171 1.69 -9.62 -2.08
CA ILE A 171 2.40 -9.98 -0.86
C ILE A 171 3.24 -11.23 -1.12
N LEU A 172 4.43 -11.30 -0.54
CA LEU A 172 5.29 -12.48 -0.66
C LEU A 172 4.78 -13.56 0.28
N LEU A 173 3.92 -14.45 -0.23
CA LEU A 173 3.17 -15.42 0.58
C LEU A 173 4.07 -16.33 1.40
N GLN A 174 5.25 -16.67 0.92
CA GLN A 174 6.22 -17.51 1.65
C GLN A 174 6.74 -16.89 2.95
N ASP A 175 6.72 -15.55 3.07
CA ASP A 175 7.17 -14.84 4.27
C ASP A 175 6.10 -14.82 5.39
N TYR A 176 4.90 -15.34 5.12
CA TYR A 176 3.75 -15.31 6.04
C TYR A 176 3.26 -16.75 6.29
N PRO A 177 3.55 -17.32 7.48
CA PRO A 177 2.99 -18.62 7.83
C PRO A 177 1.46 -18.53 7.95
N GLN A 178 0.76 -19.54 7.49
CA GLN A 178 -0.66 -19.64 7.76
C GLN A 178 -0.86 -19.93 9.26
N LEU A 179 -1.54 -19.03 9.95
CA LEU A 179 -1.77 -19.15 11.39
C LEU A 179 -2.75 -20.27 11.71
N PRO A 180 -2.62 -20.95 12.86
CA PRO A 180 -3.58 -21.95 13.28
C PRO A 180 -4.96 -21.32 13.52
N PRO A 181 -6.06 -22.10 13.34
CA PRO A 181 -7.39 -21.65 13.68
C PRO A 181 -7.50 -21.32 15.19
N PRO A 182 -8.06 -20.17 15.59
CA PRO A 182 -8.23 -19.84 16.98
C PRO A 182 -9.42 -20.61 17.59
N ASN A 183 -9.37 -20.84 18.89
CA ASN A 183 -10.47 -21.48 19.64
C ASN A 183 -11.06 -20.49 20.66
N ASN A 184 -11.74 -19.46 20.17
CA ASN A 184 -12.34 -18.43 21.01
C ASN A 184 -13.79 -18.79 21.40
N ARG A 185 -14.18 -18.55 22.67
CA ARG A 185 -15.57 -18.64 23.08
C ARG A 185 -16.43 -17.59 22.34
N PHE A 186 -15.95 -16.36 22.29
CA PHE A 186 -16.58 -15.24 21.57
C PHE A 186 -15.67 -14.73 20.45
N PRO A 187 -16.23 -14.16 19.38
CA PRO A 187 -15.43 -13.64 18.27
C PRO A 187 -14.40 -12.59 18.71
N ARG A 188 -13.20 -12.68 18.13
CA ARG A 188 -12.13 -11.72 18.33
C ARG A 188 -11.72 -11.14 16.98
N LEU A 189 -11.87 -9.83 16.85
CA LEU A 189 -11.60 -9.11 15.61
C LEU A 189 -10.35 -8.24 15.74
N VAL A 190 -9.57 -8.07 14.66
CA VAL A 190 -8.35 -7.28 14.68
C VAL A 190 -8.34 -6.23 13.58
N PHE A 191 -7.78 -5.07 13.89
CA PHE A 191 -7.44 -4.02 12.95
C PHE A 191 -5.98 -3.61 13.13
N ILE A 192 -5.23 -3.48 12.01
CA ILE A 192 -3.88 -2.90 11.99
C ILE A 192 -3.91 -1.66 11.11
N GLY A 193 -3.39 -0.54 11.59
CA GLY A 193 -3.29 0.66 10.79
C GLY A 193 -2.69 1.84 11.53
N THR A 194 -2.19 2.82 10.79
CA THR A 194 -1.69 4.07 11.35
C THR A 194 -2.86 4.88 11.92
N GLY A 195 -2.65 5.54 13.06
CA GLY A 195 -3.61 6.48 13.64
C GLY A 195 -3.89 7.69 12.73
N ASN A 196 -4.90 8.47 13.08
CA ASN A 196 -5.26 9.72 12.38
C ASN A 196 -5.53 9.57 10.86
N GLN A 197 -6.02 8.40 10.44
CA GLN A 197 -6.38 8.13 9.05
C GLN A 197 -7.90 7.93 8.92
N PRO A 198 -8.69 8.96 8.53
CA PRO A 198 -10.15 8.91 8.54
C PRO A 198 -10.75 7.78 7.69
N TRP A 199 -10.08 7.42 6.58
CA TRP A 199 -10.53 6.34 5.70
C TRP A 199 -10.40 4.95 6.29
N HIS A 200 -9.61 4.76 7.34
CA HIS A 200 -9.55 3.49 8.07
C HIS A 200 -10.89 3.15 8.73
N GLY A 201 -11.63 4.15 9.20
CA GLY A 201 -12.93 3.94 9.83
C GLY A 201 -12.82 3.32 11.23
N VAL A 202 -11.81 3.71 12.03
CA VAL A 202 -11.66 3.21 13.41
C VAL A 202 -12.87 3.61 14.27
N ASP A 203 -13.46 4.78 14.05
CA ASP A 203 -14.73 5.20 14.65
C ASP A 203 -15.86 4.21 14.35
N LYS A 204 -15.92 3.63 13.15
CA LYS A 204 -16.87 2.60 12.76
C LYS A 204 -16.60 1.25 13.46
N ILE A 205 -15.33 0.93 13.70
CA ILE A 205 -14.97 -0.26 14.50
C ILE A 205 -15.44 -0.09 15.94
N ILE A 206 -15.26 1.09 16.53
CA ILE A 206 -15.74 1.42 17.87
C ILE A 206 -17.28 1.32 17.93
N LYS A 207 -17.96 1.81 16.89
CA LYS A 207 -19.42 1.70 16.77
C LYS A 207 -19.87 0.24 16.65
N LEU A 208 -19.19 -0.56 15.85
CA LEU A 208 -19.44 -2.01 15.73
C LEU A 208 -19.28 -2.71 17.09
N ALA A 209 -18.27 -2.30 17.87
CA ALA A 209 -18.03 -2.86 19.20
C ALA A 209 -19.16 -2.57 20.20
N GLN A 210 -19.89 -1.48 20.04
CA GLN A 210 -21.08 -1.16 20.85
C GLN A 210 -22.26 -2.10 20.55
N TYR A 211 -22.42 -2.50 19.27
CA TYR A 211 -23.46 -3.45 18.87
C TYR A 211 -23.17 -4.89 19.30
N PHE A 212 -21.88 -5.25 19.45
CA PHE A 212 -21.46 -6.61 19.80
C PHE A 212 -20.61 -6.62 21.09
N PRO A 213 -21.19 -6.38 22.27
CA PRO A 213 -20.45 -6.22 23.53
C PRO A 213 -19.73 -7.50 23.98
N SER A 214 -20.17 -8.69 23.53
CA SER A 214 -19.49 -9.96 23.80
C SER A 214 -18.27 -10.23 22.92
N TRP A 215 -18.08 -9.50 21.81
CA TRP A 215 -16.93 -9.64 20.94
C TRP A 215 -15.76 -8.82 21.48
N THR A 216 -14.54 -9.18 21.09
CA THR A 216 -13.33 -8.40 21.41
C THR A 216 -12.76 -7.77 20.15
N PHE A 217 -12.35 -6.51 20.25
CA PHE A 217 -11.75 -5.76 19.15
C PHE A 217 -10.33 -5.32 19.51
N GLU A 218 -9.35 -5.81 18.76
CA GLU A 218 -7.93 -5.52 18.94
C GLU A 218 -7.47 -4.46 17.92
N LEU A 219 -7.14 -3.26 18.39
CA LEU A 219 -6.70 -2.16 17.53
C LEU A 219 -5.20 -1.95 17.68
N ILE A 220 -4.45 -2.22 16.61
CA ILE A 220 -3.00 -2.10 16.54
C ILE A 220 -2.66 -0.86 15.69
N GLY A 221 -1.89 0.05 16.26
CA GLY A 221 -1.47 1.32 15.67
C GLY A 221 -2.22 2.54 16.19
N PRO A 222 -3.56 2.60 16.19
CA PRO A 222 -4.30 3.71 16.77
C PRO A 222 -4.10 3.82 18.29
N SER A 223 -4.12 5.06 18.79
CA SER A 223 -4.08 5.33 20.22
C SER A 223 -5.49 5.53 20.79
N ARG A 224 -5.73 5.07 22.02
CA ARG A 224 -7.00 5.30 22.72
C ARG A 224 -7.31 6.78 22.89
N SER A 225 -6.31 7.64 23.00
CA SER A 225 -6.47 9.10 23.16
C SER A 225 -7.11 9.76 21.92
N GLU A 226 -7.07 9.12 20.76
CA GLU A 226 -7.68 9.62 19.53
C GLU A 226 -9.21 9.51 19.54
N PHE A 227 -9.78 8.71 20.43
CA PHE A 227 -11.21 8.35 20.42
C PHE A 227 -11.86 8.51 21.80
N LYS A 228 -13.05 9.11 21.82
CA LYS A 228 -13.88 9.25 23.04
C LYS A 228 -14.96 8.17 23.10
N GLY A 229 -15.38 7.79 24.30
CA GLY A 229 -16.52 6.89 24.48
C GLY A 229 -16.28 5.45 24.02
N CYS A 230 -15.03 4.97 24.02
CA CYS A 230 -14.71 3.60 23.62
C CYS A 230 -15.24 2.58 24.62
N PRO A 231 -15.98 1.56 24.15
CA PRO A 231 -16.48 0.48 25.01
C PRO A 231 -15.32 -0.39 25.53
N SER A 232 -15.57 -1.14 26.64
CA SER A 232 -14.53 -1.91 27.33
C SER A 232 -14.01 -3.12 26.53
N ASN A 233 -14.76 -3.58 25.54
CA ASN A 233 -14.38 -4.66 24.63
C ASN A 233 -13.45 -4.23 23.47
N VAL A 234 -13.04 -2.95 23.42
CA VAL A 234 -12.04 -2.43 22.48
C VAL A 234 -10.70 -2.27 23.21
N ARG A 235 -9.67 -2.94 22.71
CA ARG A 235 -8.30 -2.87 23.21
C ARG A 235 -7.41 -2.13 22.23
N PHE A 236 -6.68 -1.14 22.72
CA PHE A 236 -5.73 -0.36 21.95
C PHE A 236 -4.29 -0.76 22.34
N TRP A 237 -3.52 -1.20 21.36
CA TRP A 237 -2.15 -1.67 21.56
C TRP A 237 -1.11 -0.60 21.20
N GLY A 238 -1.51 0.47 20.49
CA GLY A 238 -0.57 1.38 19.87
C GLY A 238 0.23 0.71 18.75
N PRO A 239 1.31 1.36 18.27
CA PRO A 239 2.20 0.79 17.27
C PRO A 239 2.90 -0.47 17.79
N LEU A 240 2.85 -1.56 17.02
CA LEU A 240 3.54 -2.81 17.30
C LEU A 240 4.36 -3.23 16.08
N THR A 241 5.51 -3.84 16.31
CA THR A 241 6.31 -4.53 15.29
C THR A 241 5.62 -5.84 14.87
N ARG A 242 6.05 -6.41 13.74
CA ARG A 242 5.50 -7.66 13.24
C ARG A 242 5.59 -8.80 14.27
N SER A 243 6.73 -8.95 14.93
CA SER A 243 6.95 -9.98 15.95
C SER A 243 6.03 -9.84 17.17
N GLU A 244 5.58 -8.60 17.46
CA GLU A 244 4.67 -8.33 18.57
C GLU A 244 3.21 -8.56 18.20
N TYR A 245 2.78 -8.19 16.98
CA TYR A 245 1.37 -8.35 16.61
C TYR A 245 1.04 -9.73 16.01
N GLU A 246 1.97 -10.48 15.46
CA GLU A 246 1.70 -11.81 14.88
C GLU A 246 1.06 -12.79 15.89
N PRO A 247 1.51 -12.88 17.16
CA PRO A 247 0.85 -13.66 18.18
C PRO A 247 -0.59 -13.21 18.49
N LEU A 248 -0.89 -11.91 18.36
CA LEU A 248 -2.24 -11.38 18.50
C LEU A 248 -3.12 -11.79 17.33
N LEU A 249 -2.60 -11.72 16.10
CA LEU A 249 -3.31 -12.17 14.89
C LEU A 249 -3.69 -13.67 14.99
N ALA A 250 -2.80 -14.49 15.53
CA ALA A 250 -3.06 -15.91 15.72
C ALA A 250 -4.30 -16.19 16.60
N GLN A 251 -4.59 -15.28 17.53
CA GLN A 251 -5.74 -15.37 18.42
C GLN A 251 -7.03 -14.74 17.84
N CYS A 252 -6.97 -14.07 16.69
CA CYS A 252 -8.11 -13.38 16.11
C CYS A 252 -8.84 -14.26 15.08
N ASP A 253 -10.15 -14.13 15.01
CA ASP A 253 -11.01 -14.86 14.08
C ASP A 253 -11.12 -14.10 12.74
N ILE A 254 -11.31 -12.78 12.80
CA ILE A 254 -11.64 -11.92 11.65
C ILE A 254 -10.72 -10.69 11.66
N ALA A 255 -10.30 -10.26 10.50
CA ALA A 255 -9.60 -8.99 10.34
C ALA A 255 -10.51 -7.90 9.77
N LEU A 256 -10.27 -6.66 10.17
CA LEU A 256 -10.98 -5.47 9.72
C LEU A 256 -10.06 -4.65 8.82
N GLY A 257 -10.47 -4.46 7.58
CA GLY A 257 -9.74 -3.63 6.63
C GLY A 257 -10.19 -2.16 6.68
N THR A 258 -10.08 -1.45 5.55
CA THR A 258 -10.54 -0.08 5.39
C THR A 258 -12.08 -0.05 5.34
N LEU A 259 -12.72 0.68 6.27
CA LEU A 259 -14.20 0.73 6.37
C LEU A 259 -14.81 2.06 5.92
N ALA A 260 -13.99 3.08 5.64
CA ALA A 260 -14.48 4.42 5.31
C ALA A 260 -13.75 5.04 4.11
N LEU A 261 -13.49 4.26 3.06
CA LEU A 261 -12.77 4.73 1.86
C LEU A 261 -13.50 5.88 1.15
N HIS A 262 -14.84 5.92 1.22
CA HIS A 262 -15.65 7.03 0.69
C HIS A 262 -15.21 8.42 1.19
N ARG A 263 -14.59 8.52 2.37
CA ARG A 263 -14.05 9.77 2.91
C ARG A 263 -12.89 10.34 2.08
N THR A 264 -12.29 9.52 1.21
CA THR A 264 -11.29 9.94 0.20
C THR A 264 -11.87 10.08 -1.20
N ALA A 265 -13.20 9.96 -1.35
CA ALA A 265 -13.90 9.92 -2.63
C ALA A 265 -13.40 8.83 -3.58
N MET A 266 -13.02 7.67 -3.02
CA MET A 266 -12.60 6.47 -3.75
C MET A 266 -13.52 5.29 -3.41
N GLN A 267 -13.70 4.38 -4.37
CA GLN A 267 -14.52 3.18 -4.24
C GLN A 267 -13.68 1.90 -4.18
N GLU A 268 -12.48 1.95 -4.73
CA GLU A 268 -11.61 0.79 -4.91
C GLU A 268 -10.27 1.00 -4.21
N ALA A 269 -9.78 -0.03 -3.53
CA ALA A 269 -8.46 -0.04 -2.91
C ALA A 269 -7.86 -1.45 -2.88
N CYS A 270 -6.55 -1.54 -2.74
CA CYS A 270 -5.83 -2.79 -2.45
C CYS A 270 -4.88 -2.60 -1.26
N PRO A 271 -5.40 -2.45 -0.02
CA PRO A 271 -4.58 -2.13 1.13
C PRO A 271 -3.61 -3.28 1.47
N LEU A 272 -2.35 -2.95 1.76
CA LEU A 272 -1.33 -3.94 2.15
C LEU A 272 -1.75 -4.77 3.37
N LYS A 273 -2.44 -4.15 4.35
CA LYS A 273 -2.97 -4.86 5.52
C LYS A 273 -3.93 -5.99 5.16
N VAL A 274 -4.78 -5.81 4.15
CA VAL A 274 -5.71 -6.86 3.69
C VAL A 274 -4.93 -8.03 3.08
N ARG A 275 -3.87 -7.73 2.32
CA ARG A 275 -2.96 -8.75 1.79
C ARG A 275 -2.30 -9.55 2.91
N GLU A 276 -1.85 -8.86 3.94
CA GLU A 276 -1.21 -9.46 5.12
C GLU A 276 -2.19 -10.34 5.92
N TYR A 277 -3.40 -9.87 6.18
CA TYR A 277 -4.44 -10.66 6.86
C TYR A 277 -4.75 -11.95 6.11
N LEU A 278 -4.98 -11.85 4.81
CA LEU A 278 -5.25 -13.02 3.96
C LEU A 278 -4.05 -13.97 3.91
N ALA A 279 -2.81 -13.45 3.87
CA ALA A 279 -1.62 -14.26 3.91
C ALA A 279 -1.47 -15.04 5.23
N TYR A 280 -1.90 -14.48 6.34
CA TYR A 280 -2.00 -15.19 7.62
C TYR A 280 -3.22 -16.13 7.72
N GLY A 281 -4.11 -16.09 6.74
CA GLY A 281 -5.33 -16.90 6.69
C GLY A 281 -6.53 -16.28 7.41
N LEU A 282 -6.51 -14.98 7.76
CA LEU A 282 -7.67 -14.33 8.38
C LEU A 282 -8.68 -13.91 7.30
N PRO A 283 -9.97 -14.27 7.46
CA PRO A 283 -11.04 -13.68 6.67
C PRO A 283 -11.22 -12.20 7.03
N VAL A 284 -11.72 -11.39 6.09
CA VAL A 284 -11.65 -9.93 6.18
C VAL A 284 -13.02 -9.28 5.95
N ILE A 285 -13.33 -8.24 6.75
CA ILE A 285 -14.42 -7.30 6.49
C ILE A 285 -13.85 -6.00 5.97
N ILE A 286 -14.34 -5.52 4.82
CA ILE A 286 -13.91 -4.28 4.15
C ILE A 286 -15.11 -3.41 3.78
N GLY A 287 -14.92 -2.09 3.74
CA GLY A 287 -15.92 -1.10 3.30
C GLY A 287 -15.61 -0.51 1.91
N CYS A 288 -14.97 -1.28 1.03
CA CYS A 288 -14.61 -0.82 -0.32
C CYS A 288 -14.50 -2.02 -1.27
N LYS A 289 -14.44 -1.77 -2.57
CA LYS A 289 -14.09 -2.77 -3.58
C LYS A 289 -12.59 -3.08 -3.49
N ASP A 290 -12.23 -4.35 -3.47
CA ASP A 290 -10.82 -4.76 -3.58
C ASP A 290 -10.48 -5.07 -5.04
N THR A 291 -9.32 -4.60 -5.50
CA THR A 291 -8.88 -4.72 -6.91
C THR A 291 -8.73 -6.18 -7.38
N ASP A 292 -8.32 -7.08 -6.49
CA ASP A 292 -8.08 -8.50 -6.83
C ASP A 292 -9.31 -9.39 -6.61
N PHE A 293 -10.34 -8.87 -5.95
CA PHE A 293 -11.58 -9.60 -5.64
C PHE A 293 -12.77 -8.85 -6.24
N THR A 294 -12.84 -8.83 -7.58
CA THR A 294 -13.94 -8.19 -8.33
C THR A 294 -15.26 -8.91 -8.14
N GLU A 295 -15.21 -10.24 -7.98
CA GLU A 295 -16.32 -11.10 -7.63
C GLU A 295 -16.35 -11.37 -6.12
N SER A 296 -17.42 -12.01 -5.64
CA SER A 296 -17.56 -12.37 -4.23
C SER A 296 -16.58 -13.49 -3.85
N ALA A 297 -15.67 -13.20 -2.94
CA ALA A 297 -14.86 -14.21 -2.27
C ALA A 297 -15.51 -14.56 -0.92
N PRO A 298 -15.74 -15.84 -0.59
CA PRO A 298 -16.50 -16.22 0.60
C PRO A 298 -15.84 -15.81 1.93
N PHE A 299 -14.56 -15.47 1.89
CA PHE A 299 -13.74 -15.03 3.01
C PHE A 299 -13.56 -13.49 3.09
N ILE A 300 -14.25 -12.76 2.21
CA ILE A 300 -14.28 -11.29 2.23
C ILE A 300 -15.73 -10.82 2.32
N LEU A 301 -16.09 -10.17 3.41
CA LEU A 301 -17.33 -9.43 3.52
C LEU A 301 -17.11 -7.99 3.10
N ARG A 302 -17.73 -7.61 1.98
CA ARG A 302 -17.73 -6.23 1.50
C ARG A 302 -18.98 -5.51 1.97
N LEU A 303 -18.79 -4.51 2.85
CA LEU A 303 -19.83 -3.58 3.25
C LEU A 303 -20.03 -2.49 2.21
N PRO A 304 -21.18 -1.80 2.19
CA PRO A 304 -21.35 -0.57 1.41
C PRO A 304 -20.25 0.45 1.72
N ASN A 305 -19.79 1.19 0.70
CA ASN A 305 -18.80 2.24 0.90
C ASN A 305 -19.51 3.57 1.27
N SER A 306 -20.18 3.58 2.42
CA SER A 306 -21.00 4.68 2.94
C SER A 306 -20.72 4.96 4.41
N GLU A 307 -21.25 6.06 4.95
CA GLU A 307 -21.03 6.43 6.35
C GLU A 307 -21.78 5.49 7.31
N ASP A 308 -22.94 4.99 6.91
CA ASP A 308 -23.85 4.16 7.69
C ASP A 308 -23.66 2.63 7.47
N ASN A 309 -22.53 2.22 6.89
CA ASN A 309 -22.31 0.84 6.46
C ASN A 309 -22.28 -0.19 7.60
N ILE A 310 -22.00 0.21 8.80
CA ILE A 310 -22.05 -0.69 9.97
C ILE A 310 -23.50 -0.98 10.31
N GLU A 311 -24.33 0.05 10.50
CA GLU A 311 -25.71 -0.06 10.93
C GLU A 311 -26.57 -0.81 9.92
N THR A 312 -26.32 -0.58 8.65
CA THR A 312 -27.06 -1.22 7.55
C THR A 312 -26.61 -2.65 7.29
N SER A 313 -25.50 -3.11 7.91
CA SER A 313 -24.91 -4.42 7.64
C SER A 313 -24.76 -5.33 8.86
N LEU A 314 -25.35 -4.99 10.01
CA LEU A 314 -25.18 -5.76 11.26
C LEU A 314 -25.45 -7.25 11.11
N SER A 315 -26.56 -7.63 10.49
CA SER A 315 -26.94 -9.04 10.26
C SER A 315 -25.93 -9.75 9.33
N ALA A 316 -25.46 -9.07 8.28
CA ALA A 316 -24.46 -9.64 7.38
C ALA A 316 -23.10 -9.82 8.08
N ILE A 317 -22.71 -8.88 8.93
CA ILE A 317 -21.48 -8.95 9.73
C ILE A 317 -21.57 -10.13 10.71
N GLU A 318 -22.68 -10.26 11.46
CA GLU A 318 -22.89 -11.34 12.41
C GLU A 318 -22.85 -12.71 11.74
N SER A 319 -23.54 -12.85 10.61
CA SER A 319 -23.56 -14.08 9.80
C SER A 319 -22.16 -14.45 9.30
N PHE A 320 -21.42 -13.47 8.77
CA PHE A 320 -20.05 -13.68 8.28
C PHE A 320 -19.11 -14.09 9.41
N VAL A 321 -19.16 -13.40 10.54
CA VAL A 321 -18.33 -13.70 11.71
C VAL A 321 -18.65 -15.10 12.25
N SER A 322 -19.93 -15.46 12.38
CA SER A 322 -20.35 -16.79 12.81
C SER A 322 -19.86 -17.89 11.88
N LYS A 323 -19.91 -17.66 10.57
CA LYS A 323 -19.44 -18.60 9.55
C LYS A 323 -17.93 -18.84 9.62
N TRP A 324 -17.15 -17.79 9.88
CA TRP A 324 -15.69 -17.82 9.79
C TRP A 324 -14.97 -17.92 11.14
N LYS A 325 -15.66 -17.76 12.24
CA LYS A 325 -15.10 -17.95 13.59
C LYS A 325 -14.40 -19.31 13.69
N GLY A 326 -13.17 -19.32 14.20
CA GLY A 326 -12.38 -20.54 14.35
C GLY A 326 -11.92 -21.18 13.03
N LYS A 327 -11.91 -20.43 11.91
CA LYS A 327 -11.46 -20.94 10.60
C LYS A 327 -10.39 -20.05 9.99
N ARG A 328 -9.69 -20.59 8.99
CA ARG A 328 -8.68 -19.87 8.20
C ARG A 328 -9.00 -19.96 6.71
N VAL A 329 -8.61 -18.92 5.98
CA VAL A 329 -8.69 -18.85 4.52
C VAL A 329 -7.65 -19.80 3.93
N PRO A 330 -8.02 -20.71 3.01
CA PRO A 330 -7.08 -21.60 2.35
C PRO A 330 -6.04 -20.81 1.53
N ARG A 331 -4.78 -21.22 1.56
CA ARG A 331 -3.68 -20.56 0.84
C ARG A 331 -3.92 -20.52 -0.67
N GLU A 332 -4.48 -21.58 -1.21
CA GLU A 332 -4.77 -21.74 -2.64
C GLU A 332 -5.76 -20.70 -3.15
N ALA A 333 -6.71 -20.27 -2.30
CA ALA A 333 -7.71 -19.27 -2.64
C ALA A 333 -7.12 -17.86 -2.85
N ILE A 334 -5.89 -17.63 -2.41
CA ILE A 334 -5.21 -16.33 -2.46
C ILE A 334 -3.88 -16.39 -3.24
N ALA A 335 -3.58 -17.49 -3.94
CA ALA A 335 -2.31 -17.66 -4.68
C ALA A 335 -2.05 -16.55 -5.70
N HIS A 336 -3.11 -15.98 -6.30
CA HIS A 336 -3.02 -14.85 -7.24
C HIS A 336 -2.55 -13.53 -6.60
N LEU A 337 -2.53 -13.43 -5.27
CA LEU A 337 -1.98 -12.30 -4.53
C LEU A 337 -0.46 -12.39 -4.38
N ASP A 338 0.16 -13.51 -4.74
CA ASP A 338 1.60 -13.66 -4.61
C ASP A 338 2.34 -12.58 -5.38
N LEU A 339 3.36 -12.02 -4.73
CA LEU A 339 4.14 -10.92 -5.28
C LEU A 339 4.88 -11.33 -6.56
N GLU A 340 5.30 -12.59 -6.68
CA GLU A 340 5.95 -13.09 -7.88
C GLU A 340 5.04 -12.98 -9.12
N VAL A 341 3.76 -13.30 -8.96
CA VAL A 341 2.75 -13.14 -10.02
C VAL A 341 2.62 -11.66 -10.43
N LYS A 342 2.54 -10.76 -9.44
CA LYS A 342 2.40 -9.32 -9.68
C LYS A 342 3.64 -8.72 -10.34
N GLU A 343 4.82 -9.10 -9.88
CA GLU A 343 6.07 -8.55 -10.39
C GLU A 343 6.43 -9.11 -11.78
N SER A 344 6.05 -10.33 -12.10
CA SER A 344 6.17 -10.87 -13.46
C SER A 344 5.35 -10.05 -14.46
N GLN A 345 4.13 -9.63 -14.10
CA GLN A 345 3.31 -8.72 -14.91
C GLN A 345 3.97 -7.34 -15.07
N ARG A 346 4.59 -6.83 -14.01
CA ARG A 346 5.28 -5.53 -14.01
C ARG A 346 6.51 -5.56 -14.92
N VAL A 347 7.32 -6.62 -14.83
CA VAL A 347 8.51 -6.80 -15.69
C VAL A 347 8.10 -6.88 -17.17
N LYS A 348 7.05 -7.61 -17.49
CA LYS A 348 6.50 -7.64 -18.86
C LYS A 348 6.09 -6.25 -19.36
N PHE A 349 5.47 -5.45 -18.50
CA PHE A 349 5.13 -4.06 -18.85
C PHE A 349 6.38 -3.20 -19.05
N PHE A 350 7.44 -3.39 -18.28
CA PHE A 350 8.73 -2.71 -18.49
C PHE A 350 9.30 -3.01 -19.88
N GLU A 351 9.30 -4.28 -20.28
CA GLU A 351 9.76 -4.68 -21.60
C GLU A 351 8.92 -4.07 -22.73
N ASP A 352 7.60 -3.98 -22.55
CA ASP A 352 6.69 -3.36 -23.52
C ASP A 352 6.97 -1.84 -23.65
N VAL A 353 7.25 -1.15 -22.54
CA VAL A 353 7.62 0.27 -22.55
C VAL A 353 8.97 0.49 -23.23
N LEU A 354 9.98 -0.33 -22.93
CA LEU A 354 11.29 -0.25 -23.54
C LEU A 354 11.24 -0.45 -25.07
N ARG A 355 10.47 -1.44 -25.54
CA ARG A 355 10.26 -1.68 -26.97
C ARG A 355 9.65 -0.47 -27.71
N ARG A 356 8.80 0.30 -27.03
CA ARG A 356 8.18 1.52 -27.59
C ARG A 356 9.11 2.75 -27.53
N PHE A 357 9.94 2.82 -26.51
CA PHE A 357 10.84 3.96 -26.31
C PHE A 357 12.03 3.94 -27.28
N ASN A 358 12.47 2.74 -27.69
CA ASN A 358 13.59 2.53 -28.60
C ASN A 358 13.19 2.55 -30.09
N LYS A 359 11.89 2.70 -30.40
CA LYS A 359 11.35 2.96 -31.74
C LYS A 359 11.23 4.46 -32.01
#